data_639394c3a9df79417c5dfb76751d0b41
#
_entry.id   639394c3a9df79417c5dfb76751d0b41
#
_cell.length_a   1.000
_cell.length_b   1.000
_cell.length_c   1.000
_cell.angle_alpha   90.00
_cell.angle_beta   90.00
_cell.angle_gamma   90.00
#
_symmetry.space_group_name_H-M   'P 1'
#
loop_
_entity.id
_entity.type
_entity.pdbx_description
1 polymer ?
#
loop_
_entity_poly.entity_id
_entity_poly.type
_entity_poly.pdbx_seq_one_letter_code
_entity_poly.pdbx_strand_id
1 'polypeptide(L)' 'MRYVTSVERIGREEGRKEGRLEGEAVLLRRQLLRRFGAVPAWAETRLQGATAEQLEAWGERILDATTLEEVFETQG' A
#
# COMPACT_ATOMS: atom_id res chain seq x y z
N MET A 1 16.69 21.96 29.38
CA MET A 1 17.03 21.20 28.19
C MET A 1 16.17 19.94 28.06
N ARG A 2 15.82 19.67 26.91
CA ARG A 2 15.02 18.54 26.71
C ARG A 2 15.62 17.63 25.67
N TYR A 3 15.41 16.41 25.81
CA TYR A 3 15.86 15.48 24.81
C TYR A 3 14.80 14.43 24.60
N VAL A 4 14.86 13.83 23.47
CA VAL A 4 13.90 12.80 23.10
C VAL A 4 14.50 11.46 23.41
N THR A 5 13.76 10.61 24.08
CA THR A 5 14.25 9.27 24.38
C THR A 5 14.24 8.43 23.13
N SER A 6 15.02 7.37 23.13
CA SER A 6 15.06 6.46 22.02
C SER A 6 13.69 5.85 21.73
N VAL A 7 12.94 5.60 22.78
CA VAL A 7 11.62 5.01 22.65
C VAL A 7 10.67 5.92 21.88
N GLU A 8 10.69 7.20 22.20
CA GLU A 8 9.85 8.16 21.53
C GLU A 8 10.22 8.29 20.06
N ARG A 9 11.51 8.26 19.78
CA ARG A 9 11.98 8.36 18.40
C ARG A 9 11.52 7.18 17.57
N ILE A 10 11.64 5.99 18.13
CA ILE A 10 11.21 4.79 17.45
C ILE A 10 9.71 4.83 17.16
N GLY A 11 8.93 5.26 18.13
CA GLY A 11 7.50 5.38 17.96
C GLY A 11 7.12 6.31 16.83
N ARG A 12 7.81 7.42 16.69
CA ARG A 12 7.53 8.38 15.62
C ARG A 12 7.84 7.78 14.25
N GLU A 13 8.96 7.08 14.15
CA GLU A 13 9.34 6.48 12.90
C GLU A 13 8.36 5.41 12.46
N GLU A 14 7.90 4.60 13.39
CA GLU A 14 6.90 3.59 13.09
C GLU A 14 5.59 4.22 12.65
N GLY A 15 5.17 5.29 13.32
CA GLY A 15 3.97 6.02 12.95
C GLY A 15 4.05 6.58 11.54
N ARG A 16 5.21 7.08 11.16
CA ARG A 16 5.41 7.59 9.80
C ARG A 16 5.34 6.50 8.77
N LYS A 17 5.92 5.35 9.07
CA LYS A 17 5.88 4.22 8.14
C LYS A 17 4.46 3.75 7.93
N GLU A 18 3.70 3.63 9.00
CA GLU A 18 2.31 3.22 8.91
C GLU A 18 1.49 4.22 8.09
N GLY A 19 1.69 5.51 8.35
CA GLY A 19 1.00 6.55 7.62
C GLY A 19 1.32 6.53 6.13
N ARG A 20 2.58 6.25 5.82
CA ARG A 20 3.00 6.16 4.42
C ARG A 20 2.38 4.97 3.73
N LEU A 21 2.35 3.82 4.40
CA LEU A 21 1.73 2.63 3.84
C LEU A 21 0.24 2.83 3.60
N GLU A 22 -0.43 3.45 4.56
CA GLU A 22 -1.84 3.75 4.39
C GLU A 22 -2.07 4.68 3.21
N GLY A 23 -1.21 5.70 3.06
CA GLY A 23 -1.31 6.63 1.95
C GLY A 23 -1.09 5.96 0.61
N GLU A 24 -0.10 5.07 0.54
CA GLU A 24 0.16 4.33 -0.68
C GLU A 24 -1.00 3.42 -1.04
N ALA A 25 -1.57 2.76 -0.03
CA ALA A 25 -2.71 1.87 -0.25
C ALA A 25 -3.92 2.65 -0.75
N VAL A 26 -4.18 3.81 -0.16
CA VAL A 26 -5.30 4.66 -0.59
C VAL A 26 -5.11 5.12 -2.04
N LEU A 27 -3.91 5.55 -2.36
CA LEU A 27 -3.62 6.01 -3.71
C LEU A 27 -3.78 4.88 -4.72
N LEU A 28 -3.23 3.72 -4.40
CA LEU A 28 -3.33 2.56 -5.28
C LEU A 28 -4.79 2.13 -5.45
N ARG A 29 -5.56 2.16 -4.36
CA ARG A 29 -6.97 1.84 -4.42
C ARG A 29 -7.71 2.77 -5.40
N ARG A 30 -7.40 4.06 -5.35
CA ARG A 30 -7.99 5.02 -6.27
C ARG A 30 -7.64 4.70 -7.72
N GLN A 31 -6.40 4.34 -7.95
CA GLN A 31 -5.94 4.00 -9.29
C GLN A 31 -6.64 2.74 -9.80
N LEU A 32 -6.81 1.76 -8.94
CA LEU A 32 -7.51 0.54 -9.30
C LEU A 32 -8.97 0.82 -9.62
N LEU A 33 -9.60 1.62 -8.78
CA LEU A 33 -11.00 1.97 -8.99
C LEU A 33 -11.18 2.71 -10.31
N ARG A 34 -10.28 3.62 -10.59
CA ARG A 34 -10.34 4.43 -11.80
C ARG A 34 -10.11 3.62 -13.06
N ARG A 35 -9.19 2.70 -12.98
CA ARG A 35 -8.80 1.91 -14.14
C ARG A 35 -9.71 0.73 -14.41
N PHE A 36 -10.16 0.07 -13.36
CA PHE A 36 -10.95 -1.16 -13.49
C PHE A 36 -12.40 -0.98 -13.06
N GLY A 37 -12.75 0.16 -12.51
CA GLY A 37 -14.13 0.47 -12.18
C GLY A 37 -14.62 -0.05 -10.84
N ALA A 38 -13.88 -0.92 -10.18
CA ALA A 38 -14.28 -1.47 -8.89
C ALA A 38 -13.08 -2.05 -8.16
N VAL A 39 -13.18 -2.08 -6.83
CA VAL A 39 -12.18 -2.73 -6.00
C VAL A 39 -12.94 -3.72 -5.12
N PRO A 40 -12.96 -5.00 -5.50
CA PRO A 40 -13.70 -5.99 -4.74
C PRO A 40 -13.08 -6.25 -3.37
N ALA A 41 -13.83 -6.91 -2.51
CA ALA A 41 -13.41 -7.14 -1.13
C ALA A 41 -12.06 -7.84 -1.03
N TRP A 42 -11.80 -8.82 -1.88
CA TRP A 42 -10.52 -9.53 -1.83
C TRP A 42 -9.34 -8.61 -2.14
N ALA A 43 -9.53 -7.66 -3.03
CA ALA A 43 -8.48 -6.70 -3.36
C ALA A 43 -8.27 -5.72 -2.21
N GLU A 44 -9.32 -5.26 -1.59
CA GLU A 44 -9.19 -4.37 -0.45
C GLU A 44 -8.49 -5.05 0.72
N THR A 45 -8.79 -6.31 0.95
CA THR A 45 -8.12 -7.09 1.98
C THR A 45 -6.61 -7.17 1.70
N ARG A 46 -6.25 -7.38 0.46
CA ARG A 46 -4.84 -7.43 0.09
C ARG A 46 -4.15 -6.09 0.31
N LEU A 47 -4.82 -5.01 -0.06
CA LEU A 47 -4.26 -3.68 0.14
C LEU A 47 -4.04 -3.38 1.61
N GLN A 48 -4.97 -3.76 2.46
CA GLN A 48 -4.87 -3.51 3.89
C GLN A 48 -3.73 -4.25 4.55
N GLY A 49 -3.43 -5.45 4.07
CA GLY A 49 -2.36 -6.26 4.65
C GLY A 49 -1.04 -6.16 3.91
N ALA A 50 -0.92 -5.25 2.96
CA ALA A 50 0.25 -5.20 2.10
C ALA A 50 1.47 -4.56 2.75
N THR A 51 2.63 -5.06 2.34
CA THR A 51 3.90 -4.44 2.70
C THR A 51 4.19 -3.33 1.69
N ALA A 52 5.15 -2.48 2.02
CA ALA A 52 5.57 -1.42 1.09
C ALA A 52 6.01 -2.01 -0.25
N GLU A 53 6.75 -3.11 -0.19
CA GLU A 53 7.23 -3.77 -1.41
C GLU A 53 6.08 -4.26 -2.27
N GLN A 54 5.07 -4.83 -1.64
CA GLN A 54 3.90 -5.29 -2.39
C GLN A 54 3.15 -4.14 -3.04
N LEU A 55 2.96 -3.05 -2.30
CA LEU A 55 2.27 -1.89 -2.85
C LEU A 55 3.03 -1.30 -4.04
N GLU A 56 4.34 -1.25 -3.94
CA GLU A 56 5.17 -0.77 -5.03
C GLU A 56 5.07 -1.66 -6.26
N ALA A 57 5.11 -2.96 -6.04
CA ALA A 57 5.02 -3.92 -7.16
C ALA A 57 3.66 -3.81 -7.84
N TRP A 58 2.59 -3.73 -7.07
CA TRP A 58 1.26 -3.58 -7.65
C TRP A 58 1.10 -2.26 -8.39
N GLY A 59 1.70 -1.19 -7.85
CA GLY A 59 1.68 0.11 -8.50
C GLY A 59 2.34 0.09 -9.86
N GLU A 60 3.41 -0.68 -10.01
CA GLU A 60 4.05 -0.85 -11.29
C GLU A 60 3.21 -1.70 -12.24
N ARG A 61 2.63 -2.75 -11.72
CA ARG A 61 1.82 -3.64 -12.53
C ARG A 61 0.55 -3.00 -13.06
N ILE A 62 0.00 -2.07 -12.31
CA ILE A 62 -1.22 -1.40 -12.72
C ILE A 62 -1.05 -0.68 -14.06
N LEU A 63 0.17 -0.33 -14.40
CA LEU A 63 0.45 0.35 -15.65
C LEU A 63 0.29 -0.56 -16.86
N ASP A 64 0.57 -1.84 -16.68
CA ASP A 64 0.54 -2.81 -17.77
C ASP A 64 -0.58 -3.83 -17.69
N ALA A 65 -1.13 -4.05 -16.52
CA ALA A 65 -2.15 -5.06 -16.32
C ALA A 65 -3.43 -4.73 -17.06
N THR A 66 -4.04 -5.74 -17.64
CA THR A 66 -5.33 -5.58 -18.33
C THR A 66 -6.49 -5.95 -17.42
N THR A 67 -6.24 -6.74 -16.38
CA THR A 67 -7.28 -7.11 -15.42
C THR A 67 -6.81 -6.82 -14.00
N LEU A 68 -7.77 -6.71 -13.11
CA LEU A 68 -7.49 -6.47 -11.70
C LEU A 68 -6.68 -7.63 -11.11
N GLU A 69 -7.00 -8.85 -11.50
CA GLU A 69 -6.29 -10.03 -11.02
C GLU A 69 -4.81 -9.98 -11.39
N GLU A 70 -4.50 -9.49 -12.57
CA GLU A 70 -3.11 -9.39 -13.00
C GLU A 70 -2.30 -8.46 -12.10
N VAL A 71 -2.92 -7.39 -11.59
CA VAL A 71 -2.23 -6.47 -10.71
C VAL A 71 -1.77 -7.18 -9.44
N PHE A 72 -2.63 -8.02 -8.89
CA PHE A 72 -2.37 -8.70 -7.63
C PHE A 72 -1.72 -10.07 -7.79
N GLU A 73 -1.46 -10.47 -9.01
CA GLU A 73 -0.84 -11.74 -9.27
C GLU A 73 0.54 -11.80 -8.64
N THR A 74 0.74 -12.80 -7.80
CA THR A 74 1.98 -12.93 -7.07
C THR A 74 2.98 -13.72 -7.89
N GLN A 75 4.17 -13.23 -7.92
CA GLN A 75 5.26 -13.96 -8.54
C GLN A 75 5.73 -14.99 -7.54
N GLY A 76 5.16 -16.10 -7.60
CA GLY A 76 5.38 -17.25 -6.74
C GLY A 76 6.64 -17.33 -5.96
#